data_b81636307b4e9dbd2fde04ac25203bbf
#
_entry.id   b81636307b4e9dbd2fde04ac25203bbf
#
_cell.length_a   1.000
_cell.length_b   1.000
_cell.length_c   1.000
_cell.angle_alpha   90.00
_cell.angle_beta   90.00
_cell.angle_gamma   90.00
#
_symmetry.space_group_name_H-M   'P 1'
#
loop_
_entity.id
_entity.type
_entity.pdbx_description
1 polymer ?
#
loop_
_entity_poly.entity_id
_entity_poly.type
_entity_poly.pdbx_seq_one_letter_code
_entity_poly.pdbx_strand_id
1 'polypeptide(L)'
;MLENKTNKQTILVVDDTPDNLFLVSTLLKGLYVVKVANSGEKALKFLNETLIPPDLILLDIMMPVLSGYDVLKKIKENPQLHDIPIVFLTAKSSVEDEKMGLELGASDYITKPISPPILLARVKTQLENKAAADFLKDHNDFLKKEIQKRIQEIVAIQDVTIFAMASLAETRDNETGNHIRRTRNYVKVLALKLQNHPKFKDYLTDDMINTLYKSAPLHDIGKIGIPDHILLKPGKLTPEEFEIMKTHTMVGYEIL
;
A
#
# COMPACT_ATOMS: atom_id res chain seq x y z
N MET A 1 -26.55 6.91 -23.76
CA MET A 1 -25.62 8.04 -23.97
C MET A 1 -25.28 8.60 -22.61
N LEU A 2 -24.16 8.18 -22.03
CA LEU A 2 -23.64 8.77 -20.79
C LEU A 2 -22.94 10.06 -21.22
N GLU A 3 -23.49 11.20 -20.85
CA GLU A 3 -22.84 12.48 -20.97
C GLU A 3 -21.52 12.42 -20.19
N ASN A 4 -20.41 12.35 -20.92
CA ASN A 4 -19.07 12.59 -20.38
C ASN A 4 -19.03 14.06 -19.92
N LYS A 5 -19.44 14.34 -18.68
CA LYS A 5 -19.03 15.55 -17.98
C LYS A 5 -17.52 15.46 -17.82
N THR A 6 -16.79 15.94 -18.83
CA THR A 6 -15.37 16.23 -18.68
C THR A 6 -15.25 17.27 -17.58
N ASN A 7 -14.94 16.79 -16.38
CA ASN A 7 -14.66 17.66 -15.24
C ASN A 7 -13.38 18.42 -15.61
N LYS A 8 -13.51 19.69 -16.03
CA LYS A 8 -12.34 20.49 -16.42
C LYS A 8 -11.39 20.58 -15.22
N GLN A 9 -10.12 20.30 -15.47
CA GLN A 9 -9.07 20.44 -14.48
C GLN A 9 -8.99 21.87 -13.94
N THR A 10 -8.69 22.01 -12.66
CA THR A 10 -8.64 23.29 -11.94
C THR A 10 -7.20 23.75 -11.77
N ILE A 11 -6.91 24.97 -12.16
CA ILE A 11 -5.60 25.61 -12.01
C ILE A 11 -5.72 26.79 -11.06
N LEU A 12 -4.88 26.84 -10.04
CA LEU A 12 -4.73 28.01 -9.18
C LEU A 12 -3.57 28.88 -9.70
N VAL A 13 -3.86 30.12 -10.00
CA VAL A 13 -2.85 31.12 -10.42
C VAL A 13 -2.62 32.08 -9.27
N VAL A 14 -1.37 32.24 -8.85
CA VAL A 14 -0.95 33.08 -7.73
C VAL A 14 0.10 34.09 -8.22
N ASP A 15 -0.23 35.35 -8.20
CA ASP A 15 0.65 36.47 -8.61
C ASP A 15 0.13 37.77 -7.95
N ASP A 16 0.99 38.62 -7.43
CA ASP A 16 0.58 39.85 -6.77
C ASP A 16 0.18 40.95 -7.77
N THR A 17 0.55 40.79 -9.04
CA THR A 17 0.31 41.73 -10.12
C THR A 17 -1.01 41.42 -10.85
N PRO A 18 -2.04 42.30 -10.80
CA PRO A 18 -3.33 42.06 -11.44
C PRO A 18 -3.25 41.78 -12.94
N ASP A 19 -2.35 42.45 -13.66
CA ASP A 19 -2.18 42.27 -15.10
C ASP A 19 -1.69 40.86 -15.45
N ASN A 20 -0.80 40.30 -14.66
CA ASN A 20 -0.35 38.90 -14.82
C ASN A 20 -1.50 37.92 -14.56
N LEU A 21 -2.25 38.11 -13.47
CA LEU A 21 -3.43 37.28 -13.16
C LEU A 21 -4.45 37.33 -14.31
N PHE A 22 -4.71 38.52 -14.84
CA PHE A 22 -5.64 38.72 -15.97
C PHE A 22 -5.15 38.00 -17.22
N LEU A 23 -3.88 38.21 -17.61
CA LEU A 23 -3.26 37.56 -18.77
C LEU A 23 -3.33 36.04 -18.68
N VAL A 24 -2.78 35.46 -17.62
CA VAL A 24 -2.70 34.02 -17.43
C VAL A 24 -4.10 33.40 -17.34
N SER A 25 -5.01 34.02 -16.59
CA SER A 25 -6.38 33.50 -16.47
C SER A 25 -7.13 33.56 -17.82
N THR A 26 -6.91 34.58 -18.62
CA THR A 26 -7.54 34.73 -19.96
C THR A 26 -7.06 33.62 -20.90
N LEU A 27 -5.75 33.30 -20.88
CA LEU A 27 -5.17 32.27 -21.72
C LEU A 27 -5.68 30.85 -21.34
N LEU A 28 -5.97 30.64 -20.07
CA LEU A 28 -6.33 29.28 -19.54
C LEU A 28 -7.83 29.03 -19.46
N LYS A 29 -8.68 30.04 -19.27
CA LYS A 29 -10.15 29.91 -19.04
C LYS A 29 -10.90 29.14 -20.13
N GLY A 30 -10.42 29.13 -21.37
CA GLY A 30 -11.04 28.34 -22.45
C GLY A 30 -10.93 26.81 -22.22
N LEU A 31 -9.84 26.37 -21.60
CA LEU A 31 -9.47 24.98 -21.48
C LEU A 31 -9.68 24.45 -20.05
N TYR A 32 -9.48 25.26 -19.01
CA TYR A 32 -9.43 24.88 -17.62
C TYR A 32 -10.35 25.72 -16.74
N VAL A 33 -10.64 25.25 -15.52
CA VAL A 33 -11.23 26.06 -14.44
C VAL A 33 -10.10 26.82 -13.77
N VAL A 34 -10.14 28.16 -13.82
CA VAL A 34 -9.08 28.99 -13.25
C VAL A 34 -9.56 29.65 -11.97
N LYS A 35 -8.80 29.45 -10.89
CA LYS A 35 -8.88 30.15 -9.62
C LYS A 35 -7.70 31.08 -9.52
N VAL A 36 -7.89 32.25 -8.88
CA VAL A 36 -6.83 33.23 -8.75
C VAL A 36 -6.65 33.68 -7.30
N ALA A 37 -5.41 33.90 -6.89
CA ALA A 37 -5.05 34.51 -5.62
C ALA A 37 -3.99 35.60 -5.87
N ASN A 38 -4.17 36.76 -5.26
CA ASN A 38 -3.26 37.88 -5.41
C ASN A 38 -2.26 38.03 -4.29
N SER A 39 -2.05 36.96 -3.49
CA SER A 39 -0.97 36.85 -2.51
C SER A 39 -0.78 35.41 -2.05
N GLY A 40 0.39 35.11 -1.48
CA GLY A 40 0.69 33.80 -0.92
C GLY A 40 -0.25 33.38 0.21
N GLU A 41 -0.63 34.31 1.09
CA GLU A 41 -1.56 34.03 2.18
C GLU A 41 -2.94 33.64 1.67
N LYS A 42 -3.46 34.35 0.66
CA LYS A 42 -4.75 34.02 0.06
C LYS A 42 -4.72 32.69 -0.66
N ALA A 43 -3.61 32.36 -1.32
CA ALA A 43 -3.42 31.05 -1.93
C ALA A 43 -3.45 29.94 -0.88
N LEU A 44 -2.69 30.06 0.20
CA LEU A 44 -2.69 29.07 1.30
C LEU A 44 -4.04 28.97 2.01
N LYS A 45 -4.74 30.10 2.22
CA LYS A 45 -6.09 30.09 2.78
C LYS A 45 -7.05 29.33 1.87
N PHE A 46 -7.06 29.60 0.57
CA PHE A 46 -7.87 28.89 -0.41
C PHE A 46 -7.59 27.38 -0.40
N LEU A 47 -6.30 26.99 -0.39
CA LEU A 47 -5.90 25.58 -0.40
C LEU A 47 -6.32 24.83 0.87
N ASN A 48 -6.34 25.51 2.02
CA ASN A 48 -6.78 24.90 3.29
C ASN A 48 -8.30 24.82 3.44
N GLU A 49 -9.06 25.68 2.76
CA GLU A 49 -10.52 25.75 2.87
C GLU A 49 -11.24 24.97 1.76
N THR A 50 -10.53 24.63 0.67
CA THR A 50 -11.15 23.93 -0.47
C THR A 50 -11.33 22.44 -0.19
N LEU A 51 -12.52 21.90 -0.52
CA LEU A 51 -12.78 20.46 -0.48
C LEU A 51 -12.12 19.70 -1.64
N ILE A 52 -11.88 20.41 -2.75
CA ILE A 52 -11.26 19.84 -3.95
C ILE A 52 -10.03 20.70 -4.27
N PRO A 53 -8.83 20.19 -4.03
CA PRO A 53 -7.61 20.91 -4.34
C PRO A 53 -7.44 21.09 -5.87
N PRO A 54 -6.70 22.12 -6.30
CA PRO A 54 -6.42 22.32 -7.71
C PRO A 54 -5.50 21.23 -8.26
N ASP A 55 -5.60 20.98 -9.57
CA ASP A 55 -4.76 20.01 -10.27
C ASP A 55 -3.36 20.55 -10.58
N LEU A 56 -3.19 21.88 -10.60
CA LEU A 56 -1.93 22.57 -10.85
C LEU A 56 -1.93 23.95 -10.17
N ILE A 57 -0.76 24.38 -9.70
CA ILE A 57 -0.55 25.74 -9.18
C ILE A 57 0.49 26.44 -10.06
N LEU A 58 0.13 27.61 -10.61
CA LEU A 58 1.06 28.56 -11.19
C LEU A 58 1.37 29.62 -10.14
N LEU A 59 2.62 29.76 -9.74
CA LEU A 59 3.00 30.52 -8.56
C LEU A 59 4.11 31.52 -8.88
N ASP A 60 3.82 32.82 -8.70
CA ASP A 60 4.87 33.82 -8.76
C ASP A 60 5.86 33.67 -7.60
N ILE A 61 7.14 33.83 -7.89
CA ILE A 61 8.19 33.78 -6.87
C ILE A 61 8.25 35.10 -6.10
N MET A 62 8.15 36.21 -6.79
CA MET A 62 8.41 37.53 -6.22
C MET A 62 7.12 38.20 -5.75
N MET A 63 6.64 37.82 -4.59
CA MET A 63 5.46 38.39 -3.94
C MET A 63 5.82 39.07 -2.60
N PRO A 64 5.15 40.18 -2.24
CA PRO A 64 5.36 40.79 -0.93
C PRO A 64 4.85 39.87 0.21
N VAL A 65 5.45 40.07 1.39
CA VAL A 65 5.16 39.37 2.66
C VAL A 65 5.53 37.88 2.64
N LEU A 66 4.98 37.10 1.70
CA LEU A 66 5.23 35.66 1.59
C LEU A 66 5.67 35.35 0.16
N SER A 67 6.94 34.97 -0.01
CA SER A 67 7.50 34.61 -1.30
C SER A 67 6.90 33.31 -1.85
N GLY A 68 7.01 33.10 -3.18
CA GLY A 68 6.60 31.84 -3.80
C GLY A 68 7.33 30.62 -3.24
N TYR A 69 8.59 30.76 -2.83
CA TYR A 69 9.34 29.69 -2.17
C TYR A 69 8.75 29.32 -0.81
N ASP A 70 8.31 30.31 -0.02
CA ASP A 70 7.68 30.05 1.30
C ASP A 70 6.32 29.36 1.12
N VAL A 71 5.55 29.76 0.09
CA VAL A 71 4.28 29.12 -0.26
C VAL A 71 4.52 27.67 -0.69
N LEU A 72 5.49 27.42 -1.58
CA LEU A 72 5.86 26.06 -2.01
C LEU A 72 6.20 25.18 -0.80
N LYS A 73 7.08 25.66 0.09
CA LYS A 73 7.49 24.90 1.28
C LYS A 73 6.29 24.48 2.12
N LYS A 74 5.37 25.41 2.44
CA LYS A 74 4.16 25.13 3.21
C LYS A 74 3.22 24.13 2.51
N ILE A 75 3.12 24.19 1.18
CA ILE A 75 2.33 23.22 0.41
C ILE A 75 2.98 21.82 0.47
N LYS A 76 4.30 21.73 0.32
CA LYS A 76 5.02 20.44 0.36
C LYS A 76 5.06 19.81 1.76
N GLU A 77 4.95 20.60 2.81
CA GLU A 77 4.82 20.12 4.19
C GLU A 77 3.41 19.56 4.51
N ASN A 78 2.39 19.87 3.69
CA ASN A 78 1.03 19.38 3.90
C ASN A 78 0.78 18.07 3.13
N PRO A 79 0.51 16.93 3.83
CA PRO A 79 0.29 15.64 3.19
C PRO A 79 -0.88 15.59 2.20
N GLN A 80 -1.84 16.50 2.29
CA GLN A 80 -2.99 16.57 1.39
C GLN A 80 -2.71 17.38 0.11
N LEU A 81 -1.68 18.22 0.12
CA LEU A 81 -1.36 19.18 -0.93
C LEU A 81 -0.02 18.88 -1.63
N HIS A 82 0.85 18.07 -1.01
CA HIS A 82 2.24 17.88 -1.45
C HIS A 82 2.37 17.30 -2.86
N ASP A 83 1.38 16.53 -3.33
CA ASP A 83 1.35 15.92 -4.66
C ASP A 83 0.91 16.90 -5.77
N ILE A 84 0.44 18.12 -5.41
CA ILE A 84 0.04 19.10 -6.41
C ILE A 84 1.29 19.64 -7.13
N PRO A 85 1.35 19.54 -8.47
CA PRO A 85 2.44 20.14 -9.24
C PRO A 85 2.40 21.66 -9.14
N ILE A 86 3.58 22.27 -8.92
CA ILE A 86 3.75 23.70 -8.81
C ILE A 86 4.72 24.15 -9.90
N VAL A 87 4.27 25.08 -10.72
CA VAL A 87 5.08 25.72 -11.77
C VAL A 87 5.34 27.16 -11.38
N PHE A 88 6.59 27.52 -11.23
CA PHE A 88 6.94 28.88 -10.92
C PHE A 88 6.81 29.82 -12.13
N LEU A 89 6.29 31.04 -11.89
CA LEU A 89 6.36 32.16 -12.78
C LEU A 89 7.50 33.07 -12.30
N THR A 90 8.57 33.24 -13.07
CA THR A 90 9.77 33.95 -12.60
C THR A 90 10.26 35.03 -13.57
N ALA A 91 10.62 36.17 -13.03
CA ALA A 91 11.35 37.20 -13.76
C ALA A 91 12.87 36.95 -13.79
N LYS A 92 13.35 36.03 -12.92
CA LYS A 92 14.77 35.68 -12.80
C LYS A 92 15.10 34.52 -13.73
N SER A 93 16.13 34.72 -14.52
CA SER A 93 16.67 33.76 -15.50
C SER A 93 18.04 33.23 -15.06
N SER A 94 18.41 33.36 -13.76
CA SER A 94 19.67 32.77 -13.30
C SER A 94 19.50 31.27 -13.12
N VAL A 95 20.50 30.53 -13.56
CA VAL A 95 20.53 29.06 -13.43
C VAL A 95 20.43 28.63 -11.96
N GLU A 96 20.96 29.46 -11.05
CA GLU A 96 20.92 29.22 -9.61
C GLU A 96 19.49 29.30 -9.04
N ASP A 97 18.67 30.27 -9.48
CA ASP A 97 17.29 30.41 -9.01
C ASP A 97 16.39 29.28 -9.53
N GLU A 98 16.59 28.85 -10.78
CA GLU A 98 15.87 27.70 -11.37
C GLU A 98 16.22 26.40 -10.63
N LYS A 99 17.51 26.16 -10.40
CA LYS A 99 18.01 25.01 -9.64
C LYS A 99 17.42 24.96 -8.23
N MET A 100 17.45 26.09 -7.53
CA MET A 100 16.89 26.19 -6.18
C MET A 100 15.38 25.87 -6.15
N GLY A 101 14.60 26.37 -7.11
CA GLY A 101 13.17 26.09 -7.20
C GLY A 101 12.87 24.59 -7.38
N LEU A 102 13.61 23.93 -8.27
CA LEU A 102 13.47 22.49 -8.52
C LEU A 102 13.91 21.66 -7.31
N GLU A 103 15.02 22.02 -6.63
CA GLU A 103 15.48 21.36 -5.40
C GLU A 103 14.47 21.48 -4.24
N LEU A 104 13.72 22.59 -4.19
CA LEU A 104 12.63 22.77 -3.22
C LEU A 104 11.36 21.99 -3.56
N GLY A 105 11.29 21.33 -4.71
CA GLY A 105 10.19 20.46 -5.13
C GLY A 105 9.16 21.12 -6.06
N ALA A 106 9.52 22.23 -6.74
CA ALA A 106 8.73 22.72 -7.87
C ALA A 106 8.81 21.71 -9.04
N SER A 107 7.72 21.61 -9.79
CA SER A 107 7.64 20.68 -10.93
C SER A 107 8.21 21.28 -12.22
N ASP A 108 8.19 22.61 -12.33
CA ASP A 108 8.68 23.33 -13.52
C ASP A 108 8.75 24.85 -13.25
N TYR A 109 9.22 25.62 -14.23
CA TYR A 109 9.22 27.07 -14.20
C TYR A 109 8.88 27.67 -15.57
N ILE A 110 8.37 28.90 -15.59
CA ILE A 110 8.06 29.68 -16.77
C ILE A 110 8.62 31.07 -16.55
N THR A 111 9.48 31.55 -17.49
CA THR A 111 10.09 32.88 -17.42
C THR A 111 9.13 33.96 -17.87
N LYS A 112 9.13 35.10 -17.19
CA LYS A 112 8.46 36.34 -17.60
C LYS A 112 9.39 37.11 -18.54
N PRO A 113 8.88 37.70 -19.65
CA PRO A 113 7.47 37.82 -20.04
C PRO A 113 6.88 36.48 -20.49
N ILE A 114 5.63 36.21 -20.06
CA ILE A 114 4.96 34.93 -20.30
C ILE A 114 4.64 34.76 -21.79
N SER A 115 5.21 33.74 -22.40
CA SER A 115 4.89 33.31 -23.76
C SER A 115 3.67 32.39 -23.76
N PRO A 116 2.54 32.75 -24.41
CA PRO A 116 1.33 31.93 -24.40
C PRO A 116 1.53 30.48 -24.87
N PRO A 117 2.27 30.18 -25.96
CA PRO A 117 2.52 28.81 -26.38
C PRO A 117 3.30 28.00 -25.34
N ILE A 118 4.29 28.62 -24.68
CA ILE A 118 5.10 27.96 -23.66
C ILE A 118 4.27 27.68 -22.41
N LEU A 119 3.48 28.65 -21.94
CA LEU A 119 2.56 28.47 -20.82
C LEU A 119 1.62 27.30 -21.06
N LEU A 120 0.93 27.28 -22.20
CA LEU A 120 -0.03 26.23 -22.53
C LEU A 120 0.63 24.83 -22.62
N ALA A 121 1.80 24.76 -23.26
CA ALA A 121 2.54 23.50 -23.37
C ALA A 121 2.97 22.95 -22.01
N ARG A 122 3.57 23.78 -21.13
CA ARG A 122 4.03 23.36 -19.81
C ARG A 122 2.86 22.99 -18.89
N VAL A 123 1.79 23.80 -18.87
CA VAL A 123 0.57 23.47 -18.12
C VAL A 123 0.02 22.12 -18.55
N LYS A 124 -0.11 21.87 -19.85
CA LYS A 124 -0.59 20.59 -20.38
C LYS A 124 0.30 19.43 -19.92
N THR A 125 1.60 19.55 -20.09
CA THR A 125 2.56 18.51 -19.69
C THR A 125 2.47 18.20 -18.19
N GLN A 126 2.39 19.20 -17.33
CA GLN A 126 2.32 18.99 -15.88
C GLN A 126 0.98 18.35 -15.45
N LEU A 127 -0.11 18.70 -16.10
CA LEU A 127 -1.42 18.09 -15.86
C LEU A 127 -1.48 16.64 -16.36
N GLU A 128 -0.85 16.33 -17.50
CA GLU A 128 -0.73 14.95 -17.99
C GLU A 128 0.13 14.11 -17.05
N ASN A 129 1.25 14.64 -16.57
CA ASN A 129 2.12 13.97 -15.60
C ASN A 129 1.38 13.70 -14.29
N LYS A 130 0.61 14.69 -13.78
CA LYS A 130 -0.20 14.49 -12.57
C LYS A 130 -1.26 13.41 -12.78
N ALA A 131 -2.00 13.45 -13.87
CA ALA A 131 -3.03 12.46 -14.17
C ALA A 131 -2.43 11.04 -14.25
N ALA A 132 -1.25 10.90 -14.85
CA ALA A 132 -0.54 9.62 -14.89
C ALA A 132 -0.09 9.15 -13.49
N ALA A 133 0.44 10.06 -12.67
CA ALA A 133 0.84 9.76 -11.30
C ALA A 133 -0.35 9.36 -10.42
N ASP A 134 -1.47 10.08 -10.50
CA ASP A 134 -2.70 9.79 -9.77
C ASP A 134 -3.26 8.40 -10.19
N PHE A 135 -3.30 8.12 -11.50
CA PHE A 135 -3.71 6.81 -12.02
C PHE A 135 -2.85 5.67 -11.49
N LEU A 136 -1.52 5.84 -11.49
CA LEU A 136 -0.60 4.83 -10.96
C LEU A 136 -0.77 4.63 -9.45
N LYS A 137 -1.01 5.71 -8.70
CA LYS A 137 -1.27 5.65 -7.25
C LYS A 137 -2.55 4.86 -6.95
N ASP A 138 -3.66 5.22 -7.61
CA ASP A 138 -4.95 4.55 -7.45
C ASP A 138 -4.88 3.07 -7.84
N HIS A 139 -4.19 2.77 -8.97
CA HIS A 139 -4.00 1.40 -9.42
C HIS A 139 -3.15 0.57 -8.46
N ASN A 140 -2.09 1.15 -7.89
CA ASN A 140 -1.26 0.51 -6.88
C ASN A 140 -2.05 0.21 -5.60
N ASP A 141 -2.89 1.14 -5.15
CA ASP A 141 -3.73 0.94 -3.97
C ASP A 141 -4.82 -0.12 -4.21
N PHE A 142 -5.38 -0.16 -5.43
CA PHE A 142 -6.28 -1.24 -5.84
C PHE A 142 -5.57 -2.61 -5.82
N LEU A 143 -4.37 -2.70 -6.42
CA LEU A 143 -3.58 -3.94 -6.45
C LEU A 143 -3.21 -4.42 -5.04
N LYS A 144 -2.82 -3.51 -4.13
CA LYS A 144 -2.52 -3.86 -2.73
C LYS A 144 -3.72 -4.49 -2.03
N LYS A 145 -4.92 -3.93 -2.23
CA LYS A 145 -6.17 -4.48 -1.67
C LYS A 145 -6.49 -5.86 -2.25
N GLU A 146 -6.33 -6.03 -3.57
CA GLU A 146 -6.58 -7.31 -4.23
C GLU A 146 -5.59 -8.40 -3.78
N ILE A 147 -4.30 -8.06 -3.67
CA ILE A 147 -3.27 -8.95 -3.12
C ILE A 147 -3.62 -9.39 -1.70
N GLN A 148 -4.01 -8.44 -0.84
CA GLN A 148 -4.39 -8.76 0.54
C GLN A 148 -5.59 -9.72 0.59
N LYS A 149 -6.58 -9.51 -0.26
CA LYS A 149 -7.73 -10.42 -0.39
C LYS A 149 -7.31 -11.81 -0.84
N ARG A 150 -6.45 -11.91 -1.86
CA ARG A 150 -5.94 -13.19 -2.38
C ARG A 150 -5.13 -13.96 -1.33
N ILE A 151 -4.31 -13.26 -0.54
CA ILE A 151 -3.57 -13.88 0.57
C ILE A 151 -4.54 -14.50 1.57
N GLN A 152 -5.61 -13.79 1.95
CA GLN A 152 -6.62 -14.33 2.87
C GLN A 152 -7.33 -15.56 2.31
N GLU A 153 -7.69 -15.55 1.02
CA GLU A 153 -8.29 -16.70 0.34
C GLU A 153 -7.35 -17.91 0.34
N ILE A 154 -6.07 -17.71 0.03
CA ILE A 154 -5.05 -18.77 0.03
C ILE A 154 -4.87 -19.36 1.44
N VAL A 155 -4.78 -18.51 2.46
CA VAL A 155 -4.66 -18.96 3.87
C VAL A 155 -5.86 -19.80 4.28
N ALA A 156 -7.08 -19.37 3.90
CA ALA A 156 -8.29 -20.12 4.20
C ALA A 156 -8.32 -21.50 3.51
N ILE A 157 -7.90 -21.55 2.22
CA ILE A 157 -7.81 -22.81 1.47
C ILE A 157 -6.76 -23.74 2.10
N GLN A 158 -5.59 -23.21 2.48
CA GLN A 158 -4.55 -23.98 3.16
C GLN A 158 -5.08 -24.58 4.47
N ASP A 159 -5.76 -23.79 5.31
CA ASP A 159 -6.33 -24.29 6.57
C ASP A 159 -7.35 -25.42 6.34
N VAL A 160 -8.24 -25.25 5.35
CA VAL A 160 -9.23 -26.30 5.00
C VAL A 160 -8.52 -27.55 4.48
N THR A 161 -7.51 -27.40 3.63
CA THR A 161 -6.76 -28.53 3.04
C THR A 161 -6.04 -29.32 4.14
N ILE A 162 -5.30 -28.63 5.03
CA ILE A 162 -4.59 -29.26 6.15
C ILE A 162 -5.58 -30.02 7.04
N PHE A 163 -6.73 -29.40 7.33
CA PHE A 163 -7.77 -30.03 8.16
C PHE A 163 -8.39 -31.26 7.49
N ALA A 164 -8.65 -31.18 6.17
CA ALA A 164 -9.20 -32.31 5.42
C ALA A 164 -8.20 -33.49 5.37
N MET A 165 -6.91 -33.21 5.12
CA MET A 165 -5.87 -34.25 5.11
C MET A 165 -5.69 -34.90 6.48
N ALA A 166 -5.62 -34.12 7.54
CA ALA A 166 -5.53 -34.63 8.90
C ALA A 166 -6.77 -35.45 9.28
N SER A 167 -7.98 -34.97 8.94
CA SER A 167 -9.23 -35.70 9.18
C SER A 167 -9.31 -37.03 8.42
N LEU A 168 -8.81 -37.08 7.18
CA LEU A 168 -8.74 -38.33 6.40
C LEU A 168 -7.80 -39.34 7.05
N ALA A 169 -6.65 -38.92 7.56
CA ALA A 169 -5.75 -39.79 8.30
C ALA A 169 -6.39 -40.33 9.58
N GLU A 170 -7.15 -39.51 10.32
CA GLU A 170 -7.86 -39.92 11.54
C GLU A 170 -9.10 -40.80 11.30
N THR A 171 -9.68 -40.84 10.07
CA THR A 171 -10.82 -41.73 9.81
C THR A 171 -10.49 -43.20 10.00
N ARG A 172 -9.22 -43.57 9.94
CA ARG A 172 -8.71 -44.93 10.20
C ARG A 172 -8.39 -45.18 11.70
N ASP A 173 -8.33 -44.13 12.49
CA ASP A 173 -8.07 -44.20 13.93
C ASP A 173 -9.35 -43.81 14.69
N ASN A 174 -9.54 -44.34 15.90
CA ASN A 174 -10.73 -44.07 16.72
C ASN A 174 -10.70 -42.69 17.39
N GLU A 175 -9.81 -41.80 16.99
CA GLU A 175 -9.74 -40.45 17.52
C GLU A 175 -10.80 -39.52 16.88
N THR A 176 -11.36 -38.62 17.65
CA THR A 176 -12.41 -37.71 17.18
C THR A 176 -11.81 -36.44 16.59
N GLY A 177 -12.43 -35.86 15.53
CA GLY A 177 -11.97 -34.61 14.86
C GLY A 177 -11.78 -33.41 15.81
N ASN A 178 -12.21 -33.49 17.07
CA ASN A 178 -11.88 -32.53 18.11
C ASN A 178 -10.44 -32.66 18.64
N HIS A 179 -9.77 -33.80 18.42
CA HIS A 179 -8.37 -33.99 18.82
C HIS A 179 -7.45 -33.06 18.03
N ILE A 180 -7.56 -33.02 16.71
CA ILE A 180 -6.77 -32.13 15.84
C ILE A 180 -6.86 -30.69 16.30
N ARG A 181 -8.09 -30.19 16.56
CA ARG A 181 -8.31 -28.81 17.01
C ARG A 181 -7.69 -28.51 18.36
N ARG A 182 -7.79 -29.46 19.31
CA ARG A 182 -7.17 -29.30 20.64
C ARG A 182 -5.65 -29.31 20.54
N THR A 183 -5.06 -30.23 19.79
CA THR A 183 -3.61 -30.38 19.64
C THR A 183 -3.00 -29.09 19.06
N ARG A 184 -3.52 -28.57 17.97
CA ARG A 184 -2.99 -27.32 17.39
C ARG A 184 -3.10 -26.14 18.35
N ASN A 185 -4.19 -26.04 19.13
CA ASN A 185 -4.36 -24.97 20.10
C ASN A 185 -3.38 -25.12 21.28
N TYR A 186 -3.13 -26.34 21.75
CA TYR A 186 -2.15 -26.59 22.81
C TYR A 186 -0.74 -26.24 22.35
N VAL A 187 -0.36 -26.64 21.13
CA VAL A 187 0.92 -26.25 20.52
C VAL A 187 1.09 -24.74 20.48
N LYS A 188 0.06 -24.00 20.01
CA LYS A 188 0.10 -22.54 19.96
C LYS A 188 0.25 -21.91 21.35
N VAL A 189 -0.56 -22.33 22.32
CA VAL A 189 -0.52 -21.76 23.68
C VAL A 189 0.82 -22.04 24.34
N LEU A 190 1.36 -23.26 24.17
CA LEU A 190 2.66 -23.63 24.70
C LEU A 190 3.78 -22.82 24.06
N ALA A 191 3.78 -22.70 22.74
CA ALA A 191 4.78 -21.93 22.00
C ALA A 191 4.78 -20.44 22.40
N LEU A 192 3.60 -19.82 22.53
CA LEU A 192 3.47 -18.44 23.02
C LEU A 192 3.99 -18.26 24.45
N LYS A 193 3.77 -19.25 25.33
CA LYS A 193 4.32 -19.21 26.71
C LYS A 193 5.82 -19.36 26.76
N LEU A 194 6.40 -20.09 25.82
CA LEU A 194 7.84 -20.34 25.73
C LEU A 194 8.59 -19.32 24.88
N GLN A 195 7.90 -18.45 24.15
CA GLN A 195 8.48 -17.48 23.21
C GLN A 195 9.55 -16.59 23.86
N ASN A 196 9.33 -16.16 25.10
CA ASN A 196 10.27 -15.33 25.84
C ASN A 196 11.26 -16.12 26.73
N HIS A 197 11.19 -17.46 26.68
CA HIS A 197 12.10 -18.29 27.47
C HIS A 197 13.52 -18.27 26.87
N PRO A 198 14.60 -18.09 27.64
CA PRO A 198 15.97 -17.94 27.13
C PRO A 198 16.41 -19.03 26.15
N LYS A 199 15.93 -20.25 26.31
CA LYS A 199 16.28 -21.40 25.45
C LYS A 199 15.58 -21.34 24.07
N PHE A 200 14.41 -20.68 23.95
CA PHE A 200 13.54 -20.79 22.78
C PHE A 200 13.29 -19.45 22.08
N LYS A 201 13.65 -18.31 22.69
CA LYS A 201 13.35 -16.95 22.19
C LYS A 201 13.88 -16.69 20.79
N ASP A 202 15.02 -17.29 20.44
CA ASP A 202 15.65 -17.09 19.13
C ASP A 202 15.03 -17.98 18.04
N TYR A 203 14.27 -19.00 18.44
CA TYR A 203 13.63 -19.96 17.55
C TYR A 203 12.10 -19.70 17.41
N LEU A 204 11.41 -19.43 18.52
CA LEU A 204 9.96 -19.24 18.54
C LEU A 204 9.56 -17.80 18.15
N THR A 205 9.87 -17.42 16.91
CA THR A 205 9.33 -16.19 16.31
C THR A 205 7.82 -16.32 16.06
N ASP A 206 7.12 -15.21 15.83
CA ASP A 206 5.68 -15.23 15.51
C ASP A 206 5.38 -16.08 14.27
N ASP A 207 6.24 -16.03 13.25
CA ASP A 207 6.13 -16.85 12.04
C ASP A 207 6.32 -18.33 12.35
N MET A 208 7.29 -18.68 13.19
CA MET A 208 7.51 -20.05 13.60
C MET A 208 6.32 -20.60 14.43
N ILE A 209 5.79 -19.80 15.35
CA ILE A 209 4.60 -20.17 16.14
C ILE A 209 3.39 -20.41 15.23
N ASN A 210 3.21 -19.54 14.22
CA ASN A 210 2.14 -19.72 13.23
C ASN A 210 2.34 -20.99 12.39
N THR A 211 3.58 -21.28 12.00
CA THR A 211 3.92 -22.51 11.27
C THR A 211 3.63 -23.75 12.11
N LEU A 212 4.08 -23.77 13.36
CA LEU A 212 3.79 -24.87 14.30
C LEU A 212 2.29 -25.08 14.53
N TYR A 213 1.54 -23.98 14.67
CA TYR A 213 0.07 -24.03 14.80
C TYR A 213 -0.60 -24.64 13.59
N LYS A 214 -0.16 -24.31 12.37
CA LYS A 214 -0.72 -24.81 11.12
C LYS A 214 -0.32 -26.25 10.84
N SER A 215 0.91 -26.64 11.15
CA SER A 215 1.42 -28.00 10.88
C SER A 215 1.05 -29.02 11.96
N ALA A 216 0.77 -28.59 13.18
CA ALA A 216 0.41 -29.50 14.28
C ALA A 216 -0.70 -30.51 13.93
N PRO A 217 -1.75 -30.19 13.14
CA PRO A 217 -2.73 -31.18 12.69
C PRO A 217 -2.16 -32.37 11.94
N LEU A 218 -1.00 -32.20 11.30
CA LEU A 218 -0.39 -33.22 10.42
C LEU A 218 0.53 -34.20 11.17
N HIS A 219 0.67 -34.07 12.51
CA HIS A 219 1.61 -34.86 13.29
C HIS A 219 1.43 -36.39 13.13
N ASP A 220 0.20 -36.82 12.86
CA ASP A 220 -0.18 -38.25 12.75
C ASP A 220 -0.53 -38.67 11.29
N ILE A 221 -0.26 -37.82 10.29
CA ILE A 221 -0.62 -38.10 8.89
C ILE A 221 0.00 -39.42 8.38
N GLY A 222 1.18 -39.78 8.90
CA GLY A 222 1.87 -41.00 8.51
C GLY A 222 1.20 -42.29 9.04
N LYS A 223 0.20 -42.20 9.92
CA LYS A 223 -0.61 -43.38 10.34
C LYS A 223 -1.33 -44.03 9.16
N ILE A 224 -1.49 -43.32 8.06
CA ILE A 224 -2.03 -43.87 6.81
C ILE A 224 -1.20 -45.04 6.24
N GLY A 225 0.10 -45.08 6.53
CA GLY A 225 1.01 -46.15 6.14
C GLY A 225 1.06 -47.33 7.12
N ILE A 226 0.40 -47.23 8.27
CA ILE A 226 0.41 -48.32 9.29
C ILE A 226 -0.64 -49.39 8.92
N PRO A 227 -0.30 -50.69 8.96
CA PRO A 227 -1.24 -51.79 8.72
C PRO A 227 -2.41 -51.82 9.71
N ASP A 228 -3.63 -52.10 9.22
CA ASP A 228 -4.86 -52.04 10.03
C ASP A 228 -4.82 -52.96 11.25
N HIS A 229 -4.20 -54.15 11.15
CA HIS A 229 -4.11 -55.08 12.25
C HIS A 229 -3.26 -54.56 13.42
N ILE A 230 -2.42 -53.56 13.18
CA ILE A 230 -1.63 -52.84 14.19
C ILE A 230 -2.35 -51.60 14.65
N LEU A 231 -2.79 -50.76 13.68
CA LEU A 231 -3.45 -49.47 13.96
C LEU A 231 -4.75 -49.65 14.76
N LEU A 232 -5.56 -50.64 14.37
CA LEU A 232 -6.88 -50.93 14.97
C LEU A 232 -6.86 -52.06 16.02
N LYS A 233 -5.68 -52.47 16.46
CA LYS A 233 -5.56 -53.60 17.39
C LYS A 233 -6.28 -53.32 18.71
N PRO A 234 -7.23 -54.17 19.12
CA PRO A 234 -7.85 -54.04 20.43
C PRO A 234 -6.85 -54.45 21.52
N GLY A 235 -6.34 -53.49 22.27
CA GLY A 235 -5.42 -53.73 23.39
C GLY A 235 -4.01 -53.18 23.15
N LYS A 236 -3.04 -53.68 23.96
CA LYS A 236 -1.65 -53.22 23.88
C LYS A 236 -0.91 -53.82 22.69
N LEU A 237 -0.08 -53.00 22.03
CA LEU A 237 0.84 -53.46 20.99
C LEU A 237 1.96 -54.31 21.62
N THR A 238 2.45 -55.30 20.89
CA THR A 238 3.71 -56.01 21.24
C THR A 238 4.90 -55.05 20.99
N PRO A 239 6.09 -55.33 21.50
CA PRO A 239 7.27 -54.54 21.20
C PRO A 239 7.53 -54.40 19.71
N GLU A 240 7.36 -55.48 18.93
CA GLU A 240 7.57 -55.51 17.46
C GLU A 240 6.53 -54.66 16.73
N GLU A 241 5.25 -54.77 17.11
CA GLU A 241 4.17 -53.94 16.56
C GLU A 241 4.35 -52.46 16.89
N PHE A 242 4.89 -52.17 18.09
CA PHE A 242 5.18 -50.79 18.48
C PHE A 242 6.31 -50.18 17.65
N GLU A 243 7.34 -50.96 17.27
CA GLU A 243 8.38 -50.51 16.34
C GLU A 243 7.78 -50.15 14.97
N ILE A 244 6.82 -50.96 14.48
CA ILE A 244 6.10 -50.64 13.24
C ILE A 244 5.24 -49.37 13.43
N MET A 245 4.52 -49.24 14.54
CA MET A 245 3.73 -48.04 14.83
C MET A 245 4.59 -46.76 14.80
N LYS A 246 5.81 -46.81 15.36
CA LYS A 246 6.73 -45.66 15.36
C LYS A 246 7.12 -45.18 13.95
N THR A 247 7.05 -46.04 12.93
CA THR A 247 7.40 -45.66 11.55
C THR A 247 6.46 -44.61 10.97
N HIS A 248 5.27 -44.37 11.58
CA HIS A 248 4.38 -43.31 11.10
C HIS A 248 5.06 -41.94 11.06
N THR A 249 6.03 -41.66 11.93
CA THR A 249 6.78 -40.41 11.94
C THR A 249 7.62 -40.24 10.69
N MET A 250 8.28 -41.32 10.21
CA MET A 250 9.07 -41.31 8.97
C MET A 250 8.17 -41.25 7.75
N VAL A 251 7.08 -42.04 7.73
CA VAL A 251 6.07 -41.99 6.68
C VAL A 251 5.47 -40.60 6.57
N GLY A 252 5.15 -39.96 7.69
CA GLY A 252 4.67 -38.58 7.73
C GLY A 252 5.69 -37.60 7.17
N TYR A 253 6.96 -37.74 7.48
CA TYR A 253 8.04 -36.93 6.95
C TYR A 253 8.20 -37.06 5.41
N GLU A 254 8.02 -38.27 4.88
CA GLU A 254 8.10 -38.51 3.42
C GLU A 254 6.90 -38.00 2.65
N ILE A 255 5.72 -37.89 3.30
CA ILE A 255 4.49 -37.36 2.69
C ILE A 255 4.51 -35.84 2.60
N LEU A 256 5.10 -35.13 3.57
CA LEU A 256 5.11 -33.67 3.69
C LEU A 256 6.33 -33.01 3.06
#